data_9747f03d33c99a338228b122d6208f87
#
_entry.id   9747f03d33c99a338228b122d6208f87
#
_cell.length_a   1.000
_cell.length_b   1.000
_cell.length_c   1.000
_cell.angle_alpha   90.00
_cell.angle_beta   90.00
_cell.angle_gamma   90.00
#
_symmetry.space_group_name_H-M   'P 1'
#
loop_
_entity.id
_entity.type
_entity.pdbx_description
1 polymer ?
#
loop_
_entity_poly.entity_id
_entity_poly.type
_entity_poly.pdbx_seq_one_letter_code
_entity_poly.pdbx_strand_id
1 'polypeptide(L)'
;MAKKKVQFWKIGKSYFVRTVTHHLTGRLVSIDQHELILEDAAWIADDGRFATALVSGTLNEVEPFPAGMVAVGRGSLIDATLWPHELPRNVK
;
A
#
# COMPACT_ATOMS: atom_id res chain seq x y z
N MET A 1 32.38 -10.69 4.96
CA MET A 1 31.63 -10.38 3.72
C MET A 1 30.47 -9.44 4.02
N ALA A 2 30.43 -8.32 3.34
CA ALA A 2 29.36 -7.35 3.56
C ALA A 2 28.06 -7.81 2.90
N LYS A 3 26.97 -7.77 3.64
CA LYS A 3 25.65 -8.05 3.09
C LYS A 3 25.15 -6.84 2.30
N LYS A 4 24.64 -7.06 1.11
CA LYS A 4 24.03 -6.01 0.32
C LYS A 4 22.72 -5.59 1.00
N LYS A 5 22.58 -4.30 1.28
CA LYS A 5 21.35 -3.78 1.90
C LYS A 5 20.24 -3.75 0.87
N VAL A 6 19.10 -4.35 1.20
CA VAL A 6 17.91 -4.31 0.35
C VAL A 6 17.17 -3.02 0.61
N GLN A 7 16.88 -2.26 -0.45
CA GLN A 7 16.10 -1.05 -0.37
C GLN A 7 14.70 -1.33 -0.86
N PHE A 8 13.82 -1.68 0.07
CA PHE A 8 12.44 -2.04 -0.26
C PHE A 8 11.61 -0.83 -0.66
N TRP A 9 11.69 0.24 0.15
CA TRP A 9 10.87 1.43 -0.07
C TRP A 9 11.51 2.32 -1.14
N LYS A 10 10.76 2.57 -2.21
CA LYS A 10 11.23 3.44 -3.30
C LYS A 10 10.15 4.44 -3.64
N ILE A 11 10.51 5.72 -3.63
CA ILE A 11 9.60 6.81 -4.00
C ILE A 11 9.10 6.57 -5.42
N GLY A 12 7.79 6.72 -5.63
CA GLY A 12 7.17 6.54 -6.93
C GLY A 12 6.67 5.13 -7.21
N LYS A 13 7.02 4.16 -6.37
CA LYS A 13 6.51 2.80 -6.51
C LYS A 13 5.18 2.65 -5.77
N SER A 14 4.37 1.74 -6.25
CA SER A 14 3.06 1.42 -5.64
C SER A 14 3.18 0.24 -4.69
N TYR A 15 2.45 0.31 -3.60
CA TYR A 15 2.51 -0.68 -2.53
C TYR A 15 1.11 -1.09 -2.08
N PHE A 16 0.99 -2.35 -1.65
CA PHE A 16 -0.11 -2.85 -0.86
C PHE A 16 0.40 -2.94 0.57
N VAL A 17 -0.22 -2.18 1.47
CA VAL A 17 0.26 -2.01 2.85
C VAL A 17 -0.77 -2.58 3.80
N ARG A 18 -0.33 -3.41 4.74
CA ARG A 18 -1.19 -3.88 5.82
C ARG A 18 -0.80 -3.21 7.12
N THR A 19 -1.80 -2.62 7.76
CA THR A 19 -1.64 -2.08 9.12
C THR A 19 -2.43 -2.93 10.09
N VAL A 20 -2.33 -2.61 11.37
CA VAL A 20 -3.03 -3.34 12.43
C VAL A 20 -4.54 -3.38 12.18
N THR A 21 -5.11 -2.34 11.57
CA THR A 21 -6.55 -2.20 11.39
C THR A 21 -7.00 -2.15 9.93
N HIS A 22 -6.13 -1.75 9.00
CA HIS A 22 -6.52 -1.46 7.63
C HIS A 22 -5.53 -2.00 6.62
N HIS A 23 -6.02 -2.34 5.44
CA HIS A 23 -5.19 -2.58 4.27
C HIS A 23 -5.34 -1.38 3.33
N LEU A 24 -4.24 -0.99 2.69
CA LEU A 24 -4.20 0.20 1.84
C LEU A 24 -3.37 -0.09 0.59
N THR A 25 -3.75 0.56 -0.52
CA THR A 25 -2.88 0.65 -1.68
C THR A 25 -2.54 2.11 -1.90
N GLY A 26 -1.39 2.37 -2.53
CA GLY A 26 -1.00 3.72 -2.86
C GLY A 26 0.41 3.78 -3.40
N ARG A 27 0.74 4.93 -3.98
CA ARG A 27 2.08 5.20 -4.49
C ARG A 27 2.87 5.99 -3.47
N LEU A 28 4.08 5.55 -3.16
CA LEU A 28 4.89 6.15 -2.12
C LEU A 28 5.41 7.53 -2.55
N VAL A 29 5.11 8.53 -1.76
CA VAL A 29 5.57 9.91 -1.97
C VAL A 29 6.77 10.21 -1.08
N SER A 30 6.70 9.80 0.18
CA SER A 30 7.78 10.01 1.12
C SER A 30 7.71 8.99 2.25
N ILE A 31 8.83 8.80 2.91
CA ILE A 31 8.93 7.90 4.06
C ILE A 31 10.01 8.42 4.99
N ASP A 32 9.73 8.41 6.27
CA ASP A 32 10.71 8.70 7.31
C ASP A 32 10.55 7.69 8.44
N GLN A 33 11.18 7.94 9.59
CA GLN A 33 11.13 6.99 10.70
C GLN A 33 9.76 6.92 11.39
N HIS A 34 8.86 7.88 11.13
CA HIS A 34 7.56 7.98 11.80
C HIS A 34 6.40 7.59 10.91
N GLU A 35 6.46 7.91 9.63
CA GLU A 35 5.33 7.72 8.74
C GLU A 35 5.75 7.51 7.29
N LEU A 36 4.83 6.97 6.50
CA LEU A 36 4.91 7.02 5.05
C LEU A 36 3.71 7.79 4.50
N ILE A 37 3.93 8.49 3.39
CA ILE A 37 2.88 9.21 2.69
C ILE A 37 2.62 8.50 1.38
N LEU A 38 1.35 8.14 1.15
CA LEU A 38 0.90 7.52 -0.09
C LEU A 38 -0.01 8.47 -0.83
N GLU A 39 0.12 8.51 -2.16
CA GLU A 39 -0.81 9.23 -3.04
C GLU A 39 -1.60 8.23 -3.88
N ASP A 40 -2.70 8.68 -4.50
CA ASP A 40 -3.65 7.79 -5.17
C ASP A 40 -4.03 6.62 -4.27
N ALA A 41 -4.25 6.92 -3.01
CA ALA A 41 -4.43 5.91 -1.98
C ALA A 41 -5.89 5.46 -1.89
N ALA A 42 -6.06 4.18 -1.54
CA ALA A 42 -7.38 3.61 -1.32
C ALA A 42 -7.35 2.70 -0.10
N TRP A 43 -8.44 2.71 0.65
CA TRP A 43 -8.68 1.73 1.69
C TRP A 43 -9.23 0.46 1.03
N ILE A 44 -8.60 -0.66 1.32
CA ILE A 44 -9.06 -1.95 0.82
C ILE A 44 -9.87 -2.59 1.94
N ALA A 45 -11.18 -2.42 1.84
CA ALA A 45 -12.09 -2.90 2.87
C ALA A 45 -12.22 -4.42 2.82
N ASP A 46 -12.08 -5.01 1.64
CA ASP A 46 -12.09 -6.46 1.46
C ASP A 46 -11.19 -6.79 0.27
N ASP A 47 -10.05 -7.39 0.56
CA ASP A 47 -9.11 -7.80 -0.48
C ASP A 47 -9.48 -9.14 -1.14
N GLY A 48 -10.52 -9.80 -0.64
CA GLY A 48 -10.87 -11.14 -1.11
C GLY A 48 -9.80 -12.14 -0.70
N ARG A 49 -9.52 -13.10 -1.58
CA ARG A 49 -8.42 -14.03 -1.33
C ARG A 49 -7.11 -13.27 -1.53
N PHE A 50 -6.30 -13.23 -0.48
CA PHE A 50 -5.08 -12.43 -0.43
C PHE A 50 -4.12 -12.75 -1.60
N ALA A 51 -3.86 -14.04 -1.83
CA ALA A 51 -2.95 -14.44 -2.90
C ALA A 51 -3.48 -14.02 -4.28
N THR A 52 -4.79 -14.11 -4.50
CA THR A 52 -5.41 -13.69 -5.76
C THR A 52 -5.27 -12.17 -5.94
N ALA A 53 -5.50 -11.40 -4.88
CA ALA A 53 -5.33 -9.96 -4.92
C ALA A 53 -3.91 -9.58 -5.35
N LEU A 54 -2.91 -10.22 -4.78
CA LEU A 54 -1.51 -9.90 -5.09
C LEU A 54 -1.12 -10.32 -6.51
N VAL A 55 -1.59 -11.49 -6.96
CA VAL A 55 -1.21 -12.02 -8.27
C VAL A 55 -1.93 -11.29 -9.40
N SER A 56 -3.23 -11.05 -9.27
CA SER A 56 -4.04 -10.50 -10.37
C SER A 56 -4.49 -9.07 -10.17
N GLY A 57 -4.33 -8.51 -8.97
CA GLY A 57 -4.81 -7.16 -8.68
C GLY A 57 -6.31 -7.08 -8.46
N THR A 58 -6.99 -8.21 -8.25
CA THR A 58 -8.44 -8.24 -8.03
C THR A 58 -8.76 -8.01 -6.56
N LEU A 59 -9.62 -7.04 -6.30
CA LEU A 59 -10.05 -6.66 -4.95
C LEU A 59 -11.57 -6.69 -4.89
N ASN A 60 -12.12 -7.02 -3.71
CA ASN A 60 -13.57 -7.13 -3.54
C ASN A 60 -14.23 -5.79 -3.17
N GLU A 61 -13.67 -5.08 -2.19
CA GLU A 61 -14.22 -3.80 -1.75
C GLU A 61 -13.11 -2.77 -1.61
N VAL A 62 -13.28 -1.63 -2.26
CA VAL A 62 -12.30 -0.56 -2.34
C VAL A 62 -12.97 0.78 -2.06
N GLU A 63 -12.35 1.57 -1.20
CA GLU A 63 -12.78 2.92 -0.89
C GLU A 63 -11.60 3.88 -1.10
N PRO A 64 -11.52 4.52 -2.27
CA PRO A 64 -10.45 5.49 -2.50
C PRO A 64 -10.57 6.68 -1.56
N PHE A 65 -9.44 7.19 -1.08
CA PHE A 65 -9.44 8.42 -0.30
C PHE A 65 -9.75 9.60 -1.22
N PRO A 66 -10.78 10.41 -0.91
CA PRO A 66 -11.16 11.52 -1.79
C PRO A 66 -10.04 12.51 -2.07
N ALA A 67 -9.20 12.79 -1.07
CA ALA A 67 -8.04 13.66 -1.26
C ALA A 67 -6.89 12.95 -1.98
N GLY A 68 -6.96 11.62 -2.10
CA GLY A 68 -5.94 10.84 -2.78
C GLY A 68 -4.66 10.62 -1.99
N MET A 69 -4.45 11.32 -0.89
CA MET A 69 -3.21 11.26 -0.12
C MET A 69 -3.51 10.84 1.32
N VAL A 70 -2.66 9.98 1.87
CA VAL A 70 -2.82 9.51 3.24
C VAL A 70 -1.45 9.32 3.89
N ALA A 71 -1.38 9.70 5.17
CA ALA A 71 -0.21 9.44 6.01
C ALA A 71 -0.47 8.18 6.82
N VAL A 72 0.46 7.24 6.77
CA VAL A 72 0.36 5.97 7.49
C VAL A 72 1.46 5.93 8.54
N GLY A 73 1.08 5.76 9.79
CA GLY A 73 2.05 5.64 10.88
C GLY A 73 2.85 4.35 10.77
N ARG A 74 4.18 4.46 10.79
CA ARG A 74 5.02 3.26 10.64
C ARG A 74 4.85 2.26 11.77
N GLY A 75 4.51 2.74 12.95
CA GLY A 75 4.25 1.85 14.09
C GLY A 75 3.03 0.95 13.90
N SER A 76 2.14 1.29 12.95
CA SER A 76 0.95 0.48 12.67
C SER A 76 1.19 -0.58 11.60
N LEU A 77 2.35 -0.55 10.92
CA LEU A 77 2.62 -1.46 9.81
C LEU A 77 2.82 -2.88 10.31
N ILE A 78 2.16 -3.82 9.64
CA ILE A 78 2.44 -5.24 9.77
C ILE A 78 3.41 -5.65 8.68
N ASP A 79 3.06 -5.37 7.42
CA ASP A 79 3.91 -5.62 6.28
C ASP A 79 3.47 -4.80 5.08
N ALA A 80 4.26 -4.85 4.04
CA ALA A 80 3.93 -4.23 2.77
C ALA A 80 4.54 -5.06 1.64
N THR A 81 3.90 -5.01 0.48
CA THR A 81 4.43 -5.64 -0.71
C THR A 81 4.25 -4.69 -1.89
N LEU A 82 5.07 -4.86 -2.92
CA LEU A 82 4.93 -4.10 -4.15
C LEU A 82 3.58 -4.42 -4.79
N TRP A 83 2.94 -3.39 -5.31
CA TRP A 83 1.68 -3.52 -6.03
C TRP A 83 1.93 -3.24 -7.51
N PRO A 84 2.17 -4.27 -8.33
CA PRO A 84 2.52 -4.09 -9.75
C PRO A 84 1.31 -3.90 -10.65
N HIS A 85 0.15 -3.65 -10.08
CA HIS A 85 -1.11 -3.46 -10.80
C HIS A 85 -1.51 -2.00 -10.78
N GLU A 86 -2.51 -1.63 -11.55
CA GLU A 86 -3.08 -0.29 -11.47
C GLU A 86 -3.62 -0.04 -10.06
N LEU A 87 -3.38 1.17 -9.57
CA LEU A 87 -3.93 1.57 -8.29
C LEU A 87 -5.45 1.73 -8.42
N PRO A 88 -6.24 1.14 -7.50
CA PRO A 88 -7.70 1.28 -7.56
C PRO A 88 -8.11 2.73 -7.26
N ARG A 89 -8.93 3.30 -8.13
CA ARG A 89 -9.38 4.69 -8.03
C ARG A 89 -10.88 4.83 -7.95
N ASN A 90 -11.61 3.73 -8.03
CA ASN A 90 -13.06 3.72 -8.00
C ASN A 90 -13.56 2.88 -6.82
N VAL A 91 -14.69 3.30 -6.27
CA VAL A 91 -15.39 2.52 -5.24
C VAL A 91 -15.77 1.17 -5.83
N LYS A 92 -15.55 0.16 -5.04
CA LYS A 92 -15.89 -1.19 -5.44
C LYS A 92 -16.54 -1.95 -4.29
#